data_e8d99f841c6c8f4616a46759963ecdb9
#
_entry.id   e8d99f841c6c8f4616a46759963ecdb9
#
_cell.length_a   1.000
_cell.length_b   1.000
_cell.length_c   1.000
_cell.angle_alpha   90.00
_cell.angle_beta   90.00
_cell.angle_gamma   90.00
#
_symmetry.space_group_name_H-M   'P 1'
#
loop_
_entity.id
_entity.type
_entity.pdbx_description
1 polymer ?
#
loop_
_entity_poly.entity_id
_entity_poly.type
_entity_poly.pdbx_seq_one_letter_code
_entity_poly.pdbx_strand_id
1 'polypeptide(L)'
;MVKRMRSFFAVVMLVIAATVNAQVTTSSMSGKVVDQSNEAIIGATIQAIHEPSGTHYGAITNVDGRYSIQGMRAGGPYKVEVSYVGYQSVVYKSINLQLGENYVLDANLKESTELLDEVVITASKSSNMKSDRAGAVTNVDAARMSEVPTVSRSMNDIMRLTPQGANIGSGFSVGGGNYRQSYVTVDGAAFNNAFGIGSNLPAGGSPISLDALEQISVSTTPFDVRQSGFTGGAINAVTKSGTNEFKGTAYMLSLIHISEPTRLRRIS
;
A
#
# COMPACT_ATOMS: atom_id res chain seq x y z
N MET A 1 -15.54 -19.80 44.19
CA MET A 1 -15.49 -20.32 42.81
C MET A 1 -15.57 -19.24 41.74
N VAL A 2 -16.55 -18.33 41.80
CA VAL A 2 -16.79 -17.28 40.79
C VAL A 2 -15.58 -16.32 40.56
N LYS A 3 -14.84 -15.92 41.62
CA LYS A 3 -13.66 -15.07 41.48
C LYS A 3 -12.54 -15.76 40.69
N ARG A 4 -12.26 -17.02 40.90
CA ARG A 4 -11.23 -17.79 40.17
C ARG A 4 -11.63 -17.98 38.70
N MET A 5 -12.92 -18.18 38.44
CA MET A 5 -13.45 -18.29 37.06
C MET A 5 -13.36 -16.97 36.30
N ARG A 6 -13.62 -15.82 36.94
CA ARG A 6 -13.41 -14.48 36.36
C ARG A 6 -11.94 -14.21 36.02
N SER A 7 -11.02 -14.59 36.92
CA SER A 7 -9.57 -14.43 36.64
C SER A 7 -9.13 -15.35 35.52
N PHE A 8 -9.64 -16.56 35.43
CA PHE A 8 -9.34 -17.46 34.30
C PHE A 8 -9.84 -16.90 32.98
N PHE A 9 -11.09 -16.38 32.92
CA PHE A 9 -11.61 -15.70 31.72
C PHE A 9 -10.81 -14.44 31.35
N ALA A 10 -10.37 -13.67 32.33
CA ALA A 10 -9.55 -12.49 32.06
C ALA A 10 -8.17 -12.85 31.46
N VAL A 11 -7.54 -13.93 31.96
CA VAL A 11 -6.28 -14.43 31.40
C VAL A 11 -6.46 -14.97 29.98
N VAL A 12 -7.53 -15.74 29.72
CA VAL A 12 -7.86 -16.25 28.39
C VAL A 12 -8.11 -15.10 27.40
N MET A 13 -8.87 -14.07 27.80
CA MET A 13 -9.07 -12.85 26.99
C MET A 13 -7.76 -12.11 26.72
N LEU A 14 -6.87 -12.03 27.70
CA LEU A 14 -5.56 -11.39 27.54
C LEU A 14 -4.68 -12.16 26.55
N VAL A 15 -4.70 -13.50 26.60
CA VAL A 15 -3.95 -14.36 25.66
C VAL A 15 -4.51 -14.24 24.24
N ILE A 16 -5.84 -14.18 24.07
CA ILE A 16 -6.49 -13.99 22.76
C ILE A 16 -6.16 -12.61 22.22
N ALA A 17 -6.14 -11.56 23.04
CA ALA A 17 -5.75 -10.20 22.61
C ALA A 17 -4.29 -10.11 22.12
N ALA A 18 -3.39 -10.96 22.64
CA ALA A 18 -1.99 -11.00 22.24
C ALA A 18 -1.77 -11.63 20.85
N THR A 19 -2.76 -12.33 20.27
CA THR A 19 -2.66 -12.97 18.95
C THR A 19 -3.13 -12.09 17.79
N VAL A 20 -3.49 -10.83 18.03
CA VAL A 20 -3.86 -9.90 16.98
C VAL A 20 -2.60 -9.54 16.17
N ASN A 21 -2.40 -10.22 15.06
CA ASN A 21 -1.34 -9.91 14.12
C ASN A 21 -1.69 -8.59 13.41
N ALA A 22 -0.90 -7.55 13.63
CA ALA A 22 -1.02 -6.30 12.92
C ALA A 22 -0.52 -6.51 11.48
N GLN A 23 -1.43 -6.57 10.53
CA GLN A 23 -1.11 -6.62 9.11
C GLN A 23 -0.55 -5.27 8.65
N VAL A 24 0.33 -5.30 7.64
CA VAL A 24 0.92 -4.08 7.07
C VAL A 24 -0.11 -3.40 6.18
N THR A 25 -0.75 -2.37 6.70
CA THR A 25 -1.75 -1.55 5.98
C THR A 25 -1.29 -0.11 5.79
N THR A 26 -0.09 0.21 6.26
CA THR A 26 0.46 1.57 6.26
C THR A 26 1.82 1.61 5.59
N SER A 27 2.22 2.81 5.23
CA SER A 27 3.54 3.16 4.73
C SER A 27 4.29 3.98 5.77
N SER A 28 5.55 4.22 5.54
CA SER A 28 6.37 5.11 6.36
C SER A 28 7.21 6.03 5.49
N MET A 29 7.65 7.15 6.08
CA MET A 29 8.58 8.07 5.45
C MET A 29 9.71 8.35 6.41
N SER A 30 10.93 8.35 5.90
CA SER A 30 12.13 8.72 6.68
C SER A 30 13.08 9.51 5.81
N GLY A 31 14.06 10.14 6.42
CA GLY A 31 15.08 10.88 5.69
C GLY A 31 15.97 11.69 6.59
N LYS A 32 16.85 12.46 5.95
CA LYS A 32 17.77 13.37 6.62
C LYS A 32 17.57 14.78 6.11
N VAL A 33 17.59 15.76 7.02
CA VAL A 33 17.56 17.18 6.69
C VAL A 33 18.94 17.77 6.94
N VAL A 34 19.50 18.39 5.91
CA VAL A 34 20.84 19.00 5.97
C VAL A 34 20.78 20.42 5.40
N ASP A 35 21.79 21.20 5.72
CA ASP A 35 22.02 22.51 5.13
C ASP A 35 22.89 22.43 3.86
N GLN A 36 23.26 23.58 3.29
CA GLN A 36 24.14 23.66 2.11
C GLN A 36 25.56 23.15 2.38
N SER A 37 25.99 23.15 3.63
CA SER A 37 27.29 22.65 4.08
C SER A 37 27.27 21.17 4.39
N ASN A 38 26.11 20.49 4.17
CA ASN A 38 25.86 19.10 4.53
C ASN A 38 25.87 18.84 6.03
N GLU A 39 25.69 19.88 6.86
CA GLU A 39 25.50 19.74 8.29
C GLU A 39 24.06 19.35 8.62
N ALA A 40 23.88 18.53 9.66
CA ALA A 40 22.57 18.06 10.09
C ALA A 40 21.77 19.18 10.76
N ILE A 41 20.54 19.42 10.31
CA ILE A 41 19.65 20.40 10.93
C ILE A 41 18.82 19.72 12.02
N ILE A 42 19.05 20.12 13.27
CA ILE A 42 18.36 19.60 14.46
C ILE A 42 17.09 20.39 14.70
N GLY A 43 15.97 19.71 14.94
CA GLY A 43 14.69 20.37 15.25
C GLY A 43 13.93 20.91 14.04
N ALA A 44 14.34 20.57 12.81
CA ALA A 44 13.54 20.89 11.62
C ALA A 44 12.20 20.17 11.66
N THR A 45 11.14 20.87 11.28
CA THR A 45 9.77 20.34 11.25
C THR A 45 9.47 19.79 9.86
N ILE A 46 8.98 18.56 9.80
CA ILE A 46 8.51 17.89 8.60
C ILE A 46 7.01 17.72 8.74
N GLN A 47 6.24 18.31 7.83
CA GLN A 47 4.79 18.16 7.76
C GLN A 47 4.41 17.48 6.44
N ALA A 48 3.77 16.32 6.51
CA ALA A 48 3.27 15.60 5.36
C ALA A 48 1.73 15.62 5.37
N ILE A 49 1.13 16.08 4.28
CA ILE A 49 -0.31 16.20 4.12
C ILE A 49 -0.74 15.25 3.01
N HIS A 50 -1.63 14.33 3.33
CA HIS A 50 -2.29 13.49 2.33
C HIS A 50 -3.41 14.32 1.67
N GLU A 51 -3.17 14.84 0.47
CA GLU A 51 -4.09 15.78 -0.20
C GLU A 51 -5.52 15.23 -0.35
N PRO A 52 -5.73 13.94 -0.75
CA PRO A 52 -7.10 13.44 -0.94
C PRO A 52 -7.93 13.41 0.32
N SER A 53 -7.35 13.06 1.49
CA SER A 53 -8.08 12.96 2.76
C SER A 53 -7.88 14.15 3.70
N GLY A 54 -6.93 15.05 3.39
CA GLY A 54 -6.56 16.15 4.27
C GLY A 54 -5.90 15.69 5.58
N THR A 55 -5.39 14.46 5.65
CA THR A 55 -4.75 13.95 6.88
C THR A 55 -3.34 14.52 7.00
N HIS A 56 -3.01 15.04 8.17
CA HIS A 56 -1.70 15.59 8.50
C HIS A 56 -0.86 14.60 9.29
N TYR A 57 0.40 14.47 8.92
CA TYR A 57 1.43 13.71 9.62
C TYR A 57 2.61 14.64 9.89
N GLY A 58 3.29 14.48 11.01
CA GLY A 58 4.42 15.34 11.36
C GLY A 58 5.53 14.59 12.07
N ALA A 59 6.75 15.08 11.90
CA ALA A 59 7.92 14.65 12.65
C ALA A 59 8.88 15.84 12.83
N ILE A 60 9.82 15.68 13.75
CA ILE A 60 10.90 16.63 14.00
C ILE A 60 12.23 15.88 13.86
N THR A 61 13.25 16.54 13.31
CA THR A 61 14.58 15.93 13.15
C THR A 61 15.29 15.78 14.49
N ASN A 62 15.99 14.66 14.63
CA ASN A 62 16.85 14.39 15.79
C ASN A 62 18.21 15.08 15.68
N VAL A 63 19.13 14.75 16.62
CA VAL A 63 20.50 15.31 16.66
C VAL A 63 21.36 15.00 15.43
N ASP A 64 21.04 13.94 14.69
CA ASP A 64 21.69 13.57 13.44
C ASP A 64 21.00 14.17 12.21
N GLY A 65 19.99 15.02 12.40
CA GLY A 65 19.14 15.56 11.34
C GLY A 65 18.19 14.54 10.71
N ARG A 66 18.00 13.36 11.34
CA ARG A 66 17.13 12.30 10.81
C ARG A 66 15.72 12.41 11.35
N TYR A 67 14.74 12.04 10.54
CA TYR A 67 13.34 11.96 10.93
C TYR A 67 12.70 10.65 10.46
N SER A 68 11.61 10.28 11.09
CA SER A 68 10.78 9.13 10.69
C SER A 68 9.32 9.39 11.01
N ILE A 69 8.46 9.23 10.01
CA ILE A 69 7.00 9.28 10.12
C ILE A 69 6.47 7.89 9.83
N GLN A 70 5.78 7.29 10.79
CA GLN A 70 5.20 5.96 10.65
C GLN A 70 3.68 6.03 10.60
N GLY A 71 3.05 4.93 10.12
CA GLY A 71 1.60 4.84 10.10
C GLY A 71 0.93 5.72 9.05
N MET A 72 1.65 6.12 7.99
CA MET A 72 1.11 6.90 6.90
C MET A 72 0.23 6.02 5.99
N ARG A 73 -0.80 6.58 5.39
CA ARG A 73 -1.63 5.87 4.41
C ARG A 73 -0.83 5.54 3.17
N ALA A 74 -1.06 4.36 2.60
CA ALA A 74 -0.56 4.04 1.26
C ALA A 74 -1.32 4.87 0.20
N GLY A 75 -0.69 5.12 -0.93
CA GLY A 75 -1.23 5.96 -2.01
C GLY A 75 -0.72 7.40 -1.93
N GLY A 76 -1.50 8.33 -2.41
CA GLY A 76 -1.16 9.76 -2.49
C GLY A 76 -2.14 10.51 -3.38
N PRO A 77 -1.82 11.71 -3.85
CA PRO A 77 -0.55 12.44 -3.65
C PRO A 77 -0.39 13.01 -2.25
N TYR A 78 0.86 13.10 -1.81
CA TYR A 78 1.26 13.80 -0.58
C TYR A 78 1.97 15.10 -0.92
N LYS A 79 1.67 16.15 -0.13
CA LYS A 79 2.45 17.38 -0.05
C LYS A 79 3.30 17.29 1.24
N VAL A 80 4.62 17.35 1.10
CA VAL A 80 5.55 17.33 2.26
C VAL A 80 6.27 18.66 2.33
N GLU A 81 6.16 19.33 3.45
CA GLU A 81 6.80 20.59 3.74
C GLU A 81 7.86 20.38 4.82
N VAL A 82 9.07 20.85 4.55
CA VAL A 82 10.19 20.83 5.48
C VAL A 82 10.56 22.27 5.81
N SER A 83 10.50 22.63 7.09
CA SER A 83 10.74 24.00 7.56
C SER A 83 11.64 24.02 8.77
N TYR A 84 12.46 25.07 8.86
CA TYR A 84 13.29 25.38 10.02
C TYR A 84 13.50 26.88 10.14
N VAL A 85 13.66 27.37 11.37
CA VAL A 85 13.81 28.81 11.66
C VAL A 85 15.13 29.32 11.06
N GLY A 86 15.07 30.38 10.25
CA GLY A 86 16.22 30.94 9.53
C GLY A 86 16.57 30.26 8.20
N TYR A 87 15.77 29.30 7.80
CA TYR A 87 15.94 28.59 6.51
C TYR A 87 14.70 28.76 5.62
N GLN A 88 14.92 28.70 4.33
CA GLN A 88 13.84 28.68 3.35
C GLN A 88 13.12 27.34 3.39
N SER A 89 11.78 27.36 3.50
CA SER A 89 10.98 26.14 3.50
C SER A 89 11.00 25.47 2.11
N VAL A 90 11.05 24.15 2.11
CA VAL A 90 11.04 23.34 0.89
C VAL A 90 9.79 22.48 0.87
N VAL A 91 9.05 22.55 -0.25
CA VAL A 91 7.82 21.78 -0.44
C VAL A 91 7.99 20.78 -1.56
N TYR A 92 7.76 19.51 -1.23
CA TYR A 92 7.73 18.41 -2.17
C TYR A 92 6.27 18.05 -2.46
N LYS A 93 5.88 18.05 -3.74
CA LYS A 93 4.52 17.71 -4.20
C LYS A 93 4.50 16.38 -4.95
N SER A 94 3.32 15.78 -5.05
CA SER A 94 3.07 14.57 -5.83
C SER A 94 3.87 13.35 -5.37
N ILE A 95 4.08 13.19 -4.06
CA ILE A 95 4.70 12.00 -3.50
C ILE A 95 3.63 10.92 -3.34
N ASN A 96 3.88 9.74 -3.90
CA ASN A 96 3.04 8.56 -3.72
C ASN A 96 3.78 7.54 -2.84
N LEU A 97 3.13 7.13 -1.75
CA LEU A 97 3.64 6.14 -0.81
C LEU A 97 3.13 4.75 -1.16
N GLN A 98 4.02 3.79 -1.24
CA GLN A 98 3.65 2.40 -1.50
C GLN A 98 3.41 1.64 -0.20
N LEU A 99 2.46 0.73 -0.24
CA LEU A 99 2.08 -0.09 0.90
C LEU A 99 3.25 -0.90 1.46
N GLY A 100 3.47 -0.79 2.77
CA GLY A 100 4.53 -1.51 3.47
C GLY A 100 5.95 -1.03 3.17
N GLU A 101 6.11 0.03 2.39
CA GLU A 101 7.42 0.58 2.01
C GLU A 101 7.78 1.80 2.86
N ASN A 102 9.06 1.95 3.15
CA ASN A 102 9.60 3.17 3.72
C ASN A 102 10.10 4.10 2.60
N TYR A 103 9.45 5.25 2.45
CA TYR A 103 9.87 6.26 1.48
C TYR A 103 10.98 7.11 2.06
N VAL A 104 12.15 7.13 1.43
CA VAL A 104 13.27 7.96 1.86
C VAL A 104 13.22 9.31 1.14
N LEU A 105 13.05 10.39 1.91
CA LEU A 105 13.04 11.77 1.45
C LEU A 105 14.07 12.59 2.20
N ASP A 106 15.20 12.82 1.56
CA ASP A 106 16.24 13.71 2.08
C ASP A 106 15.97 15.14 1.60
N ALA A 107 16.12 16.11 2.50
CA ALA A 107 15.90 17.51 2.22
C ALA A 107 17.16 18.34 2.50
N ASN A 108 17.45 19.26 1.60
CA ASN A 108 18.52 20.25 1.75
C ASN A 108 17.87 21.63 1.86
N LEU A 109 18.04 22.28 3.00
CA LEU A 109 17.51 23.60 3.27
C LEU A 109 18.59 24.65 2.98
N LYS A 110 18.18 25.79 2.44
CA LYS A 110 19.03 26.94 2.21
C LYS A 110 18.79 27.97 3.29
N GLU A 111 19.85 28.57 3.83
CA GLU A 111 19.73 29.71 4.71
C GLU A 111 19.03 30.85 3.98
N SER A 112 18.07 31.48 4.63
CA SER A 112 17.34 32.62 4.09
C SER A 112 17.49 33.79 5.01
N THR A 113 18.00 34.88 4.48
CA THR A 113 17.98 36.19 5.11
C THR A 113 16.66 36.94 4.87
N GLU A 114 15.84 36.48 3.92
CA GLU A 114 14.52 37.05 3.59
C GLU A 114 13.46 35.94 3.59
N LEU A 115 12.35 36.19 4.29
CA LEU A 115 11.28 35.22 4.62
C LEU A 115 10.28 34.91 3.46
N LEU A 116 10.62 35.10 2.18
CA LEU A 116 9.58 35.27 1.17
C LEU A 116 9.47 34.28 0.01
N ASP A 117 10.31 33.26 -0.13
CA ASP A 117 10.11 32.32 -1.25
C ASP A 117 10.11 30.83 -0.82
N GLU A 118 8.93 30.21 -0.92
CA GLU A 118 8.74 28.75 -0.84
C GLU A 118 9.33 28.10 -2.09
N VAL A 119 10.29 27.19 -1.92
CA VAL A 119 10.80 26.37 -3.03
C VAL A 119 9.92 25.16 -3.24
N VAL A 120 9.21 25.12 -4.35
CA VAL A 120 8.37 23.98 -4.72
C VAL A 120 9.18 22.99 -5.58
N ILE A 121 9.36 21.77 -5.11
CA ILE A 121 9.99 20.68 -5.82
C ILE A 121 8.91 19.65 -6.18
N THR A 122 8.69 19.39 -7.46
CA THR A 122 7.81 18.30 -7.88
C THR A 122 8.60 17.01 -7.91
N ALA A 123 8.28 16.08 -7.01
CA ALA A 123 8.94 14.80 -6.96
C ALA A 123 8.34 13.86 -8.02
N SER A 124 9.06 13.63 -9.13
CA SER A 124 8.75 12.59 -10.11
C SER A 124 9.73 11.42 -9.99
N LYS A 125 9.87 10.82 -8.80
CA LYS A 125 10.74 9.66 -8.65
C LYS A 125 9.93 8.40 -8.97
N SER A 126 10.22 7.78 -10.12
CA SER A 126 9.67 6.47 -10.47
C SER A 126 9.98 5.47 -9.37
N SER A 127 8.94 4.95 -8.71
CA SER A 127 9.06 4.06 -7.56
C SER A 127 9.57 2.65 -7.88
N ASN A 128 9.76 2.35 -9.18
CA ASN A 128 10.04 0.98 -9.61
C ASN A 128 11.50 0.53 -9.45
N MET A 129 12.42 1.45 -9.17
CA MET A 129 13.86 1.16 -9.07
C MET A 129 14.45 1.74 -7.79
N LYS A 130 14.03 1.24 -6.63
CA LYS A 130 14.64 1.60 -5.34
C LYS A 130 15.46 0.42 -4.83
N SER A 131 16.69 0.70 -4.39
CA SER A 131 17.61 -0.28 -3.78
C SER A 131 17.18 -0.75 -2.38
N ASP A 132 16.23 -0.07 -1.75
CA ASP A 132 15.76 -0.35 -0.38
C ASP A 132 14.65 -1.40 -0.30
N ARG A 133 14.29 -2.03 -1.42
CA ARG A 133 13.27 -3.07 -1.41
C ARG A 133 13.86 -4.39 -0.94
N ALA A 134 13.40 -4.87 0.19
CA ALA A 134 13.67 -6.22 0.65
C ALA A 134 12.67 -7.20 0.01
N GLY A 135 13.12 -7.95 -1.01
CA GLY A 135 12.33 -8.99 -1.66
C GLY A 135 11.60 -8.58 -2.96
N ALA A 136 11.01 -9.59 -3.62
CA ALA A 136 10.26 -9.41 -4.86
C ALA A 136 8.82 -8.96 -4.54
N VAL A 137 8.59 -7.66 -4.56
CA VAL A 137 7.29 -7.05 -4.34
C VAL A 137 6.84 -6.32 -5.59
N THR A 138 5.63 -6.58 -6.06
CA THR A 138 4.97 -5.86 -7.15
C THR A 138 3.82 -5.04 -6.58
N ASN A 139 3.92 -3.73 -6.69
CA ASN A 139 2.87 -2.81 -6.27
C ASN A 139 2.14 -2.26 -7.50
N VAL A 140 0.82 -2.31 -7.45
CA VAL A 140 -0.07 -1.78 -8.48
C VAL A 140 -0.98 -0.75 -7.82
N ASP A 141 -0.83 0.50 -8.19
CA ASP A 141 -1.62 1.62 -7.70
C ASP A 141 -2.93 1.81 -8.49
N ALA A 142 -3.82 2.65 -7.99
CA ALA A 142 -5.13 2.92 -8.60
C ALA A 142 -5.01 3.45 -10.05
N ALA A 143 -3.97 4.25 -10.33
CA ALA A 143 -3.75 4.78 -11.67
C ALA A 143 -3.44 3.64 -12.66
N ARG A 144 -2.51 2.76 -12.31
CA ARG A 144 -2.18 1.57 -13.12
C ARG A 144 -3.35 0.61 -13.25
N MET A 145 -4.13 0.42 -12.16
CA MET A 145 -5.32 -0.44 -12.22
C MET A 145 -6.35 0.08 -13.22
N SER A 146 -6.49 1.40 -13.38
CA SER A 146 -7.41 2.01 -14.33
C SER A 146 -6.97 1.86 -15.80
N GLU A 147 -5.67 1.75 -16.06
CA GLU A 147 -5.09 1.60 -17.41
C GLU A 147 -5.18 0.16 -17.93
N VAL A 148 -5.33 -0.83 -17.03
CA VAL A 148 -5.35 -2.23 -17.42
C VAL A 148 -6.73 -2.63 -17.93
N PRO A 149 -6.85 -3.13 -19.17
CA PRO A 149 -8.11 -3.66 -19.67
C PRO A 149 -8.47 -4.95 -18.92
N THR A 150 -9.54 -4.90 -18.16
CA THR A 150 -10.04 -6.04 -17.39
C THR A 150 -11.41 -6.45 -17.88
N VAL A 151 -11.65 -7.75 -18.04
CA VAL A 151 -12.95 -8.28 -18.45
C VAL A 151 -13.87 -8.45 -17.25
N SER A 152 -13.37 -9.04 -16.18
CA SER A 152 -14.15 -9.34 -14.97
C SER A 152 -14.07 -8.25 -13.89
N ARG A 153 -13.22 -7.24 -14.03
CA ARG A 153 -12.90 -6.20 -13.04
C ARG A 153 -12.62 -6.81 -11.66
N SER A 154 -11.92 -7.92 -11.67
CA SER A 154 -11.58 -8.65 -10.46
C SER A 154 -10.13 -8.39 -10.04
N MET A 155 -9.85 -8.62 -8.78
CA MET A 155 -8.50 -8.55 -8.23
C MET A 155 -7.55 -9.51 -8.96
N ASN A 156 -8.07 -10.65 -9.44
CA ASN A 156 -7.30 -11.64 -10.20
C ASN A 156 -6.75 -11.09 -11.53
N ASP A 157 -7.49 -10.19 -12.19
CA ASP A 157 -7.03 -9.59 -13.44
C ASP A 157 -5.79 -8.71 -13.21
N ILE A 158 -5.73 -8.03 -12.08
CA ILE A 158 -4.58 -7.18 -11.70
C ILE A 158 -3.41 -8.03 -11.22
N MET A 159 -3.68 -9.11 -10.49
CA MET A 159 -2.62 -10.01 -10.03
C MET A 159 -1.83 -10.64 -11.18
N ARG A 160 -2.42 -10.78 -12.38
CA ARG A 160 -1.74 -11.23 -13.60
C ARG A 160 -0.59 -10.33 -14.05
N LEU A 161 -0.56 -9.07 -13.60
CA LEU A 161 0.56 -8.14 -13.86
C LEU A 161 1.81 -8.50 -13.06
N THR A 162 1.68 -9.39 -12.07
CA THR A 162 2.81 -9.84 -11.27
C THR A 162 3.60 -10.91 -12.04
N PRO A 163 4.89 -10.68 -12.34
CA PRO A 163 5.68 -11.60 -13.16
C PRO A 163 5.80 -13.02 -12.59
N GLN A 164 5.76 -13.16 -11.26
CA GLN A 164 5.86 -14.45 -10.57
C GLN A 164 4.51 -15.09 -10.26
N GLY A 165 3.44 -14.53 -10.77
CA GLY A 165 2.07 -14.99 -10.52
C GLY A 165 1.46 -15.71 -11.70
N ALA A 166 0.64 -16.72 -11.43
CA ALA A 166 -0.12 -17.45 -12.44
C ALA A 166 -1.52 -17.79 -11.92
N ASN A 167 -2.50 -17.70 -12.79
CA ASN A 167 -3.83 -18.27 -12.52
C ASN A 167 -3.78 -19.78 -12.71
N ILE A 168 -4.05 -20.53 -11.66
CA ILE A 168 -4.08 -21.99 -11.69
C ILE A 168 -5.43 -22.44 -11.13
N GLY A 169 -6.24 -23.04 -11.99
CA GLY A 169 -7.59 -23.49 -11.60
C GLY A 169 -8.49 -22.32 -11.17
N SER A 170 -8.98 -22.36 -9.95
CA SER A 170 -9.90 -21.37 -9.38
C SER A 170 -9.22 -20.28 -8.53
N GLY A 171 -7.89 -20.17 -8.59
CA GLY A 171 -7.16 -19.19 -7.76
C GLY A 171 -5.87 -18.70 -8.40
N PHE A 172 -5.26 -17.70 -7.74
CA PHE A 172 -4.01 -17.10 -8.14
C PHE A 172 -2.86 -17.65 -7.32
N SER A 173 -1.88 -18.24 -7.99
CA SER A 173 -0.65 -18.77 -7.40
C SER A 173 0.48 -17.77 -7.55
N VAL A 174 1.30 -17.65 -6.52
CA VAL A 174 2.50 -16.81 -6.49
C VAL A 174 3.72 -17.67 -6.25
N GLY A 175 4.79 -17.43 -7.02
CA GLY A 175 6.08 -18.11 -6.83
C GLY A 175 6.06 -19.62 -7.14
N GLY A 176 5.12 -20.08 -7.96
CA GLY A 176 5.02 -21.51 -8.35
C GLY A 176 4.38 -22.42 -7.29
N GLY A 177 3.89 -21.86 -6.18
CA GLY A 177 3.17 -22.58 -5.14
C GLY A 177 1.74 -22.93 -5.53
N ASN A 178 1.01 -23.57 -4.63
CA ASN A 178 -0.43 -23.77 -4.79
C ASN A 178 -1.17 -22.46 -4.45
N TYR A 179 -2.25 -22.13 -5.20
CA TYR A 179 -3.06 -20.94 -4.92
C TYR A 179 -3.63 -20.91 -3.49
N ARG A 180 -3.84 -22.06 -2.86
CA ARG A 180 -4.30 -22.17 -1.47
C ARG A 180 -3.25 -21.75 -0.44
N GLN A 181 -2.00 -21.67 -0.84
CA GLN A 181 -0.88 -21.27 0.01
C GLN A 181 -0.64 -19.75 -0.01
N SER A 182 -1.24 -19.04 -0.97
CA SER A 182 -1.19 -17.59 -1.04
C SER A 182 -2.09 -16.96 0.02
N TYR A 183 -1.61 -15.93 0.68
CA TYR A 183 -2.33 -15.21 1.71
C TYR A 183 -2.90 -13.91 1.14
N VAL A 184 -4.19 -13.71 1.26
CA VAL A 184 -4.88 -12.52 0.76
C VAL A 184 -5.43 -11.73 1.93
N THR A 185 -5.05 -10.45 2.00
CA THR A 185 -5.60 -9.51 2.97
C THR A 185 -6.19 -8.29 2.28
N VAL A 186 -7.24 -7.75 2.88
CA VAL A 186 -7.83 -6.47 2.50
C VAL A 186 -7.95 -5.62 3.75
N ASP A 187 -7.32 -4.45 3.75
CA ASP A 187 -7.21 -3.55 4.90
C ASP A 187 -6.73 -4.25 6.18
N GLY A 188 -5.84 -5.24 6.02
CA GLY A 188 -5.30 -6.05 7.12
C GLY A 188 -6.20 -7.20 7.58
N ALA A 189 -7.43 -7.31 7.08
CA ALA A 189 -8.28 -8.47 7.36
C ALA A 189 -7.93 -9.63 6.42
N ALA A 190 -7.81 -10.84 6.96
CA ALA A 190 -7.56 -12.04 6.17
C ALA A 190 -8.83 -12.47 5.41
N PHE A 191 -8.68 -12.68 4.12
CA PHE A 191 -9.74 -13.14 3.21
C PHE A 191 -9.51 -14.56 2.69
N ASN A 192 -8.61 -15.29 3.30
CA ASN A 192 -8.32 -16.66 2.91
C ASN A 192 -9.43 -17.61 3.36
N ASN A 193 -9.62 -18.67 2.58
CA ASN A 193 -10.43 -19.80 2.99
C ASN A 193 -9.66 -20.63 4.03
N ALA A 194 -9.98 -20.46 5.31
CA ALA A 194 -9.31 -21.13 6.44
C ALA A 194 -9.39 -22.67 6.37
N PHE A 195 -10.39 -23.21 5.68
CA PHE A 195 -10.57 -24.66 5.55
C PHE A 195 -9.90 -25.26 4.31
N GLY A 196 -9.33 -24.43 3.43
CA GLY A 196 -8.65 -24.87 2.21
C GLY A 196 -9.56 -25.58 1.18
N ILE A 197 -10.87 -25.47 1.32
CA ILE A 197 -11.87 -26.07 0.45
C ILE A 197 -12.44 -24.99 -0.47
N GLY A 198 -12.38 -25.20 -1.79
CA GLY A 198 -12.88 -24.25 -2.79
C GLY A 198 -11.85 -23.24 -3.26
N SER A 199 -12.29 -22.09 -3.77
CA SER A 199 -11.41 -21.02 -4.23
C SER A 199 -10.75 -20.26 -3.08
N ASN A 200 -9.58 -19.67 -3.34
CA ASN A 200 -8.80 -18.94 -2.33
C ASN A 200 -9.51 -17.69 -1.82
N LEU A 201 -10.45 -17.15 -2.60
CA LEU A 201 -11.24 -15.99 -2.24
C LEU A 201 -12.63 -16.41 -1.80
N PRO A 202 -13.25 -15.71 -0.82
CA PRO A 202 -14.61 -15.95 -0.40
C PRO A 202 -15.59 -15.91 -1.58
N ALA A 203 -16.60 -16.77 -1.55
CA ALA A 203 -17.67 -16.82 -2.56
C ALA A 203 -17.23 -17.06 -4.02
N GLY A 204 -16.02 -17.59 -4.25
CA GLY A 204 -15.53 -17.92 -5.60
C GLY A 204 -15.24 -16.71 -6.49
N GLY A 205 -15.22 -15.51 -5.94
CA GLY A 205 -15.02 -14.26 -6.67
C GLY A 205 -14.16 -13.25 -5.94
N SER A 206 -14.05 -12.05 -6.49
CA SER A 206 -13.40 -10.93 -5.83
C SER A 206 -14.29 -10.41 -4.70
N PRO A 207 -13.80 -10.38 -3.45
CA PRO A 207 -14.59 -9.91 -2.31
C PRO A 207 -14.92 -8.42 -2.40
N ILE A 208 -14.11 -7.67 -3.15
CA ILE A 208 -14.20 -6.22 -3.29
C ILE A 208 -14.04 -5.85 -4.76
N SER A 209 -14.82 -4.84 -5.19
CA SER A 209 -14.67 -4.29 -6.54
C SER A 209 -13.30 -3.65 -6.73
N LEU A 210 -12.73 -3.80 -7.91
CA LEU A 210 -11.45 -3.18 -8.29
C LEU A 210 -11.48 -1.65 -8.11
N ASP A 211 -12.63 -1.03 -8.35
CA ASP A 211 -12.80 0.42 -8.22
C ASP A 211 -12.69 0.93 -6.78
N ALA A 212 -12.92 0.06 -5.79
CA ALA A 212 -12.79 0.39 -4.38
C ALA A 212 -11.34 0.30 -3.87
N LEU A 213 -10.41 -0.28 -4.66
CA LEU A 213 -9.03 -0.47 -4.25
C LEU A 213 -8.16 0.75 -4.56
N GLU A 214 -7.33 1.14 -3.59
CA GLU A 214 -6.31 2.18 -3.75
C GLU A 214 -5.01 1.57 -4.27
N GLN A 215 -4.60 0.44 -3.69
CA GLN A 215 -3.36 -0.23 -4.03
C GLN A 215 -3.44 -1.73 -3.77
N ILE A 216 -2.77 -2.52 -4.63
CA ILE A 216 -2.53 -3.95 -4.43
C ILE A 216 -1.02 -4.17 -4.39
N SER A 217 -0.55 -4.86 -3.36
CA SER A 217 0.84 -5.29 -3.23
C SER A 217 0.90 -6.82 -3.27
N VAL A 218 1.67 -7.36 -4.19
CA VAL A 218 1.93 -8.80 -4.31
C VAL A 218 3.39 -9.05 -3.97
N SER A 219 3.63 -9.80 -2.90
CA SER A 219 4.98 -10.18 -2.44
C SER A 219 5.16 -11.68 -2.57
N THR A 220 6.24 -12.08 -3.25
CA THR A 220 6.60 -13.50 -3.41
C THR A 220 7.35 -14.02 -2.19
N THR A 221 8.19 -13.16 -1.61
CA THR A 221 9.05 -13.50 -0.46
C THR A 221 9.06 -12.32 0.51
N PRO A 222 8.01 -12.15 1.32
CA PRO A 222 8.00 -11.08 2.30
C PRO A 222 9.01 -11.36 3.40
N PHE A 223 9.91 -10.42 3.64
CA PHE A 223 10.89 -10.46 4.73
C PHE A 223 10.39 -9.74 6.00
N ASP A 224 9.20 -9.16 5.95
CA ASP A 224 8.63 -8.47 7.10
C ASP A 224 8.09 -9.49 8.11
N VAL A 225 8.67 -9.49 9.32
CA VAL A 225 8.29 -10.38 10.43
C VAL A 225 6.85 -10.20 10.90
N ARG A 226 6.19 -9.09 10.53
CA ARG A 226 4.78 -8.82 10.82
C ARG A 226 3.84 -9.61 9.91
N GLN A 227 4.32 -10.08 8.76
CA GLN A 227 3.54 -10.87 7.82
C GLN A 227 3.71 -12.35 8.14
N SER A 228 2.61 -13.04 8.46
CA SER A 228 2.59 -14.45 8.82
C SER A 228 1.39 -15.16 8.19
N GLY A 229 1.33 -16.49 8.30
CA GLY A 229 0.17 -17.28 7.89
C GLY A 229 0.14 -17.67 6.41
N PHE A 230 1.28 -17.65 5.72
CA PHE A 230 1.38 -18.10 4.32
C PHE A 230 2.62 -18.98 4.10
N THR A 231 2.56 -19.81 3.06
CA THR A 231 3.68 -20.62 2.56
C THR A 231 3.98 -20.35 1.09
N GLY A 232 3.14 -19.55 0.43
CA GLY A 232 3.31 -19.03 -0.92
C GLY A 232 3.58 -17.54 -0.90
N GLY A 233 2.89 -16.77 -1.76
CA GLY A 233 2.98 -15.31 -1.76
C GLY A 233 1.95 -14.64 -0.86
N ALA A 234 2.22 -13.40 -0.48
CA ALA A 234 1.28 -12.54 0.21
C ALA A 234 0.71 -11.48 -0.75
N ILE A 235 -0.59 -11.32 -0.73
CA ILE A 235 -1.34 -10.34 -1.52
C ILE A 235 -2.04 -9.43 -0.53
N ASN A 236 -1.62 -8.18 -0.48
CA ASN A 236 -2.20 -7.18 0.39
C ASN A 236 -2.89 -6.13 -0.46
N ALA A 237 -4.18 -5.94 -0.24
CA ALA A 237 -4.96 -4.90 -0.87
C ALA A 237 -5.38 -3.85 0.16
N VAL A 238 -5.40 -2.59 -0.26
CA VAL A 238 -5.88 -1.47 0.56
C VAL A 238 -6.98 -0.76 -0.19
N THR A 239 -8.09 -0.48 0.51
CA THR A 239 -9.21 0.22 -0.06
C THR A 239 -9.00 1.74 -0.08
N LYS A 240 -9.69 2.41 -1.00
CA LYS A 240 -9.70 3.87 -1.09
C LYS A 240 -10.26 4.48 0.19
N SER A 241 -9.60 5.50 0.66
CA SER A 241 -10.08 6.30 1.79
C SER A 241 -11.15 7.28 1.34
N GLY A 242 -12.05 7.63 2.26
CA GLY A 242 -12.97 8.74 2.04
C GLY A 242 -12.22 10.05 1.79
N THR A 243 -12.74 10.84 0.87
CA THR A 243 -12.24 12.18 0.54
C THR A 243 -13.32 13.21 0.79
N ASN A 244 -12.97 14.50 0.86
CA ASN A 244 -13.94 15.60 0.97
C ASN A 244 -14.69 15.87 -0.37
N GLU A 245 -14.25 15.20 -1.45
CA GLU A 245 -14.92 15.28 -2.76
C GLU A 245 -15.83 14.09 -2.96
N PHE A 246 -17.02 14.33 -3.46
CA PHE A 246 -17.96 13.27 -3.83
C PHE A 246 -17.50 12.62 -5.14
N LYS A 247 -17.11 11.34 -5.10
CA LYS A 247 -16.68 10.55 -6.26
C LYS A 247 -17.53 9.30 -6.40
N GLY A 248 -17.92 8.96 -7.62
CA GLY A 248 -18.65 7.75 -7.93
C GLY A 248 -18.22 7.19 -9.29
N THR A 249 -18.20 5.88 -9.41
CA THR A 249 -17.92 5.17 -10.67
C THR A 249 -19.09 4.27 -11.02
N ALA A 250 -19.52 4.33 -12.28
CA ALA A 250 -20.47 3.40 -12.84
C ALA A 250 -19.91 2.85 -14.16
N TYR A 251 -20.02 1.54 -14.35
CA TYR A 251 -19.54 0.90 -15.58
C TYR A 251 -20.54 -0.13 -16.09
N MET A 252 -20.55 -0.34 -17.39
CA MET A 252 -21.31 -1.39 -18.04
C MET A 252 -20.39 -2.13 -19.02
N LEU A 253 -20.35 -3.44 -18.89
CA LEU A 253 -19.56 -4.32 -19.76
C LEU A 253 -20.51 -5.05 -20.72
N SER A 254 -20.28 -4.90 -22.03
CA SER A 254 -20.90 -5.68 -23.06
C SER A 254 -19.93 -6.78 -23.54
N LEU A 255 -20.26 -8.03 -23.32
CA LEU A 255 -19.45 -9.19 -23.69
C LEU A 255 -19.81 -9.74 -25.08
N ILE A 256 -20.70 -9.10 -25.80
CA ILE A 256 -21.23 -9.61 -27.10
C ILE A 256 -20.12 -9.84 -28.12
N HIS A 257 -19.11 -8.97 -28.16
CA HIS A 257 -18.00 -9.08 -29.09
C HIS A 257 -16.85 -9.98 -28.61
N ILE A 258 -16.82 -10.32 -27.32
CA ILE A 258 -15.73 -11.10 -26.70
C ILE A 258 -16.11 -12.59 -26.65
N SER A 259 -17.39 -12.88 -26.50
CA SER A 259 -17.93 -14.24 -26.37
C SER A 259 -18.74 -14.72 -27.58
N GLU A 260 -18.66 -13.99 -28.69
CA GLU A 260 -19.31 -14.47 -29.92
C GLU A 260 -18.66 -15.78 -30.35
N PRO A 261 -19.39 -16.91 -30.33
CA PRO A 261 -18.83 -18.18 -30.81
C PRO A 261 -18.51 -17.97 -32.29
N THR A 262 -17.26 -18.16 -32.67
CA THR A 262 -16.85 -18.25 -34.05
C THR A 262 -17.79 -19.23 -34.76
N ARG A 263 -18.71 -18.66 -35.50
CA ARG A 263 -19.64 -19.45 -36.31
C ARG A 263 -18.79 -20.18 -37.33
N LEU A 264 -18.50 -21.44 -37.04
CA LEU A 264 -17.91 -22.32 -38.02
C LEU A 264 -18.83 -22.30 -39.24
N ARG A 265 -18.45 -21.53 -40.26
CA ARG A 265 -19.03 -21.66 -41.58
C ARG A 265 -18.80 -23.10 -42.01
N ARG A 266 -19.85 -23.89 -41.97
CA ARG A 266 -19.90 -25.15 -42.71
C ARG A 266 -19.69 -24.77 -44.16
N ILE A 267 -18.52 -25.09 -44.69
CA ILE A 267 -18.29 -25.18 -46.13
C ILE A 267 -18.94 -26.48 -46.54
N SER A 268 -20.08 -26.39 -47.23
CA SER A 268 -20.70 -27.51 -47.96
C SER A 268 -19.94 -27.73 -49.26
#